data_a9e2d7ed3937019d4b5d3cd146f8dc28
#
_entry.id   a9e2d7ed3937019d4b5d3cd146f8dc28
#
_cell.length_a   1.000
_cell.length_b   1.000
_cell.length_c   1.000
_cell.angle_alpha   90.00
_cell.angle_beta   90.00
_cell.angle_gamma   90.00
#
_symmetry.space_group_name_H-M   'P 1'
#
loop_
_entity.id
_entity.type
_entity.pdbx_description
1 polymer ?
#
loop_
_entity_poly.entity_id
_entity_poly.type
_entity_poly.pdbx_seq_one_letter_code
_entity_poly.pdbx_strand_id
1 'polypeptide(L)'
;PPSVPAAVSPRAAREGAPSFQEIQSTLRRRDEVRNGASKSGHRQRLLVAAHSFGSLLAFTAAASPGGLEADGLLAMGSPGAAVLHKSQLNLHATDGDPEVYAVTGSRDWISMLGSAFGGHHGADPSDALFGAERWPSESDHDYWKDESFLKRVGEAANAR
;
A
#
# COMPACT_ATOMS: atom_id res chain seq x y z
N PRO A 1 9.73 -16.73 -6.29
CA PRO A 1 8.49 -15.99 -6.53
C PRO A 1 7.37 -16.98 -6.84
N PRO A 2 6.15 -16.74 -6.34
CA PRO A 2 5.03 -17.60 -6.65
C PRO A 2 4.78 -17.61 -8.18
N SER A 3 4.27 -18.72 -8.70
CA SER A 3 3.80 -18.77 -10.09
C SER A 3 2.59 -17.82 -10.26
N VAL A 4 2.33 -17.32 -11.47
CA VAL A 4 1.22 -16.40 -11.74
C VAL A 4 -0.12 -16.92 -11.16
N PRO A 5 -0.48 -18.21 -11.26
CA PRO A 5 -1.67 -18.75 -10.60
C PRO A 5 -1.61 -18.69 -9.06
N ALA A 6 -0.43 -18.81 -8.46
CA ALA A 6 -0.27 -18.70 -7.01
C ALA A 6 -0.32 -17.24 -6.52
N ALA A 7 0.11 -16.28 -7.36
CA ALA A 7 0.00 -14.84 -7.09
C ALA A 7 -1.46 -14.35 -7.12
N VAL A 8 -2.35 -15.06 -7.80
CA VAL A 8 -3.80 -14.77 -7.83
C VAL A 8 -4.51 -15.25 -6.55
N SER A 9 -3.85 -16.07 -5.71
CA SER A 9 -4.43 -16.58 -4.47
C SER A 9 -4.22 -15.64 -3.29
N PRO A 10 -5.29 -15.25 -2.54
CA PRO A 10 -5.16 -14.48 -1.31
C PRO A 10 -4.34 -15.18 -0.22
N ARG A 11 -4.12 -16.50 -0.38
CA ARG A 11 -3.38 -17.31 0.60
C ARG A 11 -1.94 -16.82 0.75
N ALA A 12 -1.23 -16.59 -0.36
CA ALA A 12 0.15 -16.12 -0.32
C ALA A 12 0.30 -14.75 0.36
N ALA A 13 -0.68 -13.85 0.16
CA ALA A 13 -0.73 -12.57 0.87
C ALA A 13 -0.91 -12.77 2.38
N ARG A 14 -1.82 -13.68 2.79
CA ARG A 14 -2.03 -13.99 4.22
C ARG A 14 -0.82 -14.64 4.87
N GLU A 15 -0.15 -15.55 4.17
CA GLU A 15 1.06 -16.21 4.66
C GLU A 15 2.26 -15.24 4.77
N GLY A 16 2.35 -14.26 3.88
CA GLY A 16 3.41 -13.25 3.89
C GLY A 16 3.17 -12.06 4.84
N ALA A 17 1.92 -11.81 5.23
CA ALA A 17 1.56 -10.64 6.02
C ALA A 17 2.34 -10.51 7.36
N PRO A 18 2.52 -11.56 8.17
CA PRO A 18 3.26 -11.45 9.43
C PRO A 18 4.72 -11.02 9.22
N SER A 19 5.41 -11.60 8.22
CA SER A 19 6.78 -11.22 7.91
C SER A 19 6.88 -9.79 7.41
N PHE A 20 5.89 -9.33 6.65
CA PHE A 20 5.85 -7.95 6.19
C PHE A 20 5.61 -6.97 7.35
N GLN A 21 4.72 -7.29 8.29
CA GLN A 21 4.52 -6.53 9.53
C GLN A 21 5.81 -6.43 10.36
N GLU A 22 6.56 -7.52 10.49
CA GLU A 22 7.82 -7.54 11.21
C GLU A 22 8.88 -6.64 10.57
N ILE A 23 8.98 -6.66 9.23
CA ILE A 23 9.88 -5.76 8.48
C ILE A 23 9.52 -4.30 8.78
N GLN A 24 8.25 -3.92 8.68
CA GLN A 24 7.80 -2.56 8.91
C GLN A 24 8.05 -2.10 10.36
N SER A 25 7.73 -2.95 11.34
CA SER A 25 8.03 -2.68 12.75
C SER A 25 9.53 -2.52 13.01
N THR A 26 10.36 -3.27 12.30
CA THR A 26 11.81 -3.15 12.39
C THR A 26 12.32 -1.84 11.80
N LEU A 27 11.78 -1.41 10.66
CA LEU A 27 12.10 -0.12 10.05
C LEU A 27 11.71 1.03 10.98
N ARG A 28 10.53 0.98 11.58
CA ARG A 28 10.06 1.98 12.54
C ARG A 28 10.99 2.06 13.76
N ARG A 29 11.33 0.93 14.36
CA ARG A 29 12.26 0.91 15.50
C ARG A 29 13.65 1.45 15.15
N ARG A 30 14.16 1.14 13.95
CA ARG A 30 15.44 1.71 13.50
C ARG A 30 15.38 3.23 13.33
N ASP A 31 14.28 3.75 12.83
CA ASP A 31 14.06 5.20 12.76
C ASP A 31 14.03 5.83 14.14
N GLU A 32 13.31 5.23 15.09
CA GLU A 32 13.25 5.68 16.48
C GLU A 32 14.63 5.73 17.15
N VAL A 33 15.45 4.70 16.94
CA VAL A 33 16.82 4.66 17.49
C VAL A 33 17.70 5.73 16.85
N ARG A 34 17.59 5.94 15.54
CA ARG A 34 18.43 6.94 14.83
C ARG A 34 18.02 8.36 15.12
N ASN A 35 16.73 8.64 15.14
CA ASN A 35 16.18 9.98 15.23
C ASN A 35 15.73 10.35 16.66
N GLY A 36 15.42 9.38 17.51
CA GLY A 36 15.21 9.60 18.95
C GLY A 36 16.43 10.13 19.68
N ALA A 37 17.62 9.90 19.13
CA ALA A 37 18.87 10.50 19.59
C ALA A 37 19.14 11.91 18.98
N SER A 38 18.34 12.33 18.00
CA SER A 38 18.49 13.65 17.36
C SER A 38 17.73 14.70 18.15
N LYS A 39 18.39 15.83 18.41
CA LYS A 39 17.76 16.99 19.07
C LYS A 39 16.60 17.62 18.29
N SER A 40 16.40 17.23 17.03
CA SER A 40 15.31 17.75 16.19
C SER A 40 13.96 17.06 16.46
N GLY A 41 13.95 15.89 17.10
CA GLY A 41 12.71 15.17 17.44
C GLY A 41 11.84 14.72 16.24
N HIS A 42 12.31 14.96 15.00
CA HIS A 42 11.55 14.63 13.80
C HIS A 42 11.70 13.13 13.48
N ARG A 43 10.59 12.43 13.51
CA ARG A 43 10.49 11.05 13.01
C ARG A 43 10.34 11.08 11.49
N GLN A 44 10.94 10.10 10.82
CA GLN A 44 10.78 9.97 9.37
C GLN A 44 9.41 9.39 9.05
N ARG A 45 8.77 9.99 8.05
CA ARG A 45 7.53 9.44 7.49
C ARG A 45 7.82 8.12 6.79
N LEU A 46 7.03 7.10 7.08
CA LEU A 46 7.12 5.78 6.48
C LEU A 46 5.97 5.59 5.49
N LEU A 47 6.25 5.81 4.20
CA LEU A 47 5.32 5.54 3.11
C LEU A 47 5.59 4.13 2.54
N VAL A 48 4.61 3.26 2.62
CA VAL A 48 4.64 1.96 1.97
C VAL A 48 4.09 2.10 0.55
N ALA A 49 4.96 2.02 -0.45
CA ALA A 49 4.58 2.00 -1.86
C ALA A 49 4.57 0.55 -2.37
N ALA A 50 3.40 0.04 -2.70
CA ALA A 50 3.18 -1.36 -3.03
C ALA A 50 2.56 -1.52 -4.42
N HIS A 51 3.19 -2.33 -5.27
CA HIS A 51 2.81 -2.52 -6.66
C HIS A 51 2.21 -3.91 -6.90
N SER A 52 1.16 -3.95 -7.72
CA SER A 52 0.54 -5.20 -8.18
C SER A 52 0.17 -6.12 -7.01
N PHE A 53 0.54 -7.39 -7.03
CA PHE A 53 0.31 -8.34 -5.93
C PHE A 53 0.92 -7.88 -4.59
N GLY A 54 2.00 -7.08 -4.61
CA GLY A 54 2.58 -6.48 -3.41
C GLY A 54 1.60 -5.57 -2.67
N SER A 55 0.67 -4.92 -3.37
CA SER A 55 -0.38 -4.11 -2.74
C SER A 55 -1.40 -4.97 -1.99
N LEU A 56 -1.79 -6.12 -2.55
CA LEU A 56 -2.65 -7.07 -1.84
C LEU A 56 -1.99 -7.59 -0.55
N LEU A 57 -0.67 -7.85 -0.59
CA LEU A 57 0.10 -8.23 0.60
C LEU A 57 0.08 -7.10 1.65
N ALA A 58 0.35 -5.86 1.24
CA ALA A 58 0.37 -4.71 2.14
C ALA A 58 -0.99 -4.44 2.77
N PHE A 59 -2.07 -4.50 1.99
CA PHE A 59 -3.44 -4.38 2.50
C PHE A 59 -3.81 -5.52 3.43
N THR A 60 -3.43 -6.76 3.08
CA THR A 60 -3.66 -7.92 3.96
C THR A 60 -2.95 -7.76 5.29
N ALA A 61 -1.71 -7.29 5.30
CA ALA A 61 -0.95 -7.03 6.51
C ALA A 61 -1.61 -5.91 7.34
N ALA A 62 -2.02 -4.81 6.69
CA ALA A 62 -2.70 -3.71 7.36
C ALA A 62 -4.07 -4.10 7.95
N ALA A 63 -4.79 -5.03 7.31
CA ALA A 63 -6.08 -5.54 7.78
C ALA A 63 -5.96 -6.67 8.83
N SER A 64 -4.76 -7.23 9.00
CA SER A 64 -4.51 -8.33 9.95
C SER A 64 -4.33 -7.81 11.38
N PRO A 65 -4.51 -8.66 12.41
CA PRO A 65 -4.19 -8.29 13.78
C PRO A 65 -2.75 -7.75 13.89
N GLY A 66 -2.57 -6.67 14.63
CA GLY A 66 -1.30 -5.96 14.75
C GLY A 66 -1.11 -4.83 13.74
N GLY A 67 -1.85 -4.81 12.63
CA GLY A 67 -1.79 -3.71 11.67
C GLY A 67 -0.44 -3.54 10.98
N LEU A 68 -0.18 -2.36 10.44
CA LEU A 68 1.03 -2.06 9.71
C LEU A 68 1.62 -0.71 10.17
N GLU A 69 2.88 -0.71 10.54
CA GLU A 69 3.63 0.50 10.88
C GLU A 69 3.89 1.33 9.61
N ALA A 70 2.99 2.27 9.32
CA ALA A 70 3.07 3.14 8.17
C ALA A 70 2.28 4.44 8.38
N ASP A 71 2.84 5.55 7.94
CA ASP A 71 2.17 6.86 7.90
C ASP A 71 1.34 7.01 6.62
N GLY A 72 1.65 6.23 5.60
CA GLY A 72 0.90 6.17 4.37
C GLY A 72 1.06 4.84 3.64
N LEU A 73 0.03 4.44 2.90
CA LEU A 73 0.00 3.26 2.04
C LEU A 73 -0.44 3.64 0.63
N LEU A 74 0.46 3.48 -0.34
CA LEU A 74 0.20 3.71 -1.76
C LEU A 74 0.07 2.38 -2.49
N ALA A 75 -1.07 2.13 -3.07
CA ALA A 75 -1.33 0.98 -3.93
C ALA A 75 -1.25 1.35 -5.41
N MET A 76 -0.42 0.64 -6.17
CA MET A 76 -0.21 0.85 -7.60
C MET A 76 -0.64 -0.39 -8.37
N GLY A 77 -1.61 -0.26 -9.29
CA GLY A 77 -2.12 -1.37 -10.08
C GLY A 77 -2.51 -2.58 -9.23
N SER A 78 -3.35 -2.35 -8.23
CA SER A 78 -3.72 -3.37 -7.25
C SER A 78 -4.76 -4.33 -7.81
N PRO A 79 -4.65 -5.65 -7.57
CA PRO A 79 -5.69 -6.61 -7.88
C PRO A 79 -6.84 -6.61 -6.86
N GLY A 80 -6.73 -5.84 -5.78
CA GLY A 80 -7.71 -5.70 -4.72
C GLY A 80 -7.07 -5.40 -3.37
N ALA A 81 -7.88 -4.93 -2.41
CA ALA A 81 -7.42 -4.41 -1.12
C ALA A 81 -7.61 -5.39 0.06
N ALA A 82 -7.98 -6.64 -0.16
CA ALA A 82 -8.33 -7.63 0.87
C ALA A 82 -9.51 -7.22 1.78
N VAL A 83 -9.95 -5.97 1.75
CA VAL A 83 -11.05 -5.38 2.51
C VAL A 83 -11.97 -4.59 1.59
N LEU A 84 -13.11 -4.11 2.10
CA LEU A 84 -14.10 -3.38 1.30
C LEU A 84 -13.95 -1.86 1.40
N HIS A 85 -13.33 -1.35 2.47
CA HIS A 85 -13.15 0.08 2.70
C HIS A 85 -11.87 0.34 3.52
N LYS A 86 -11.22 1.49 3.29
CA LYS A 86 -9.98 1.86 3.97
C LYS A 86 -10.07 1.92 5.50
N SER A 87 -11.25 2.17 6.06
CA SER A 87 -11.46 2.16 7.51
C SER A 87 -11.28 0.80 8.18
N GLN A 88 -11.17 -0.27 7.40
CA GLN A 88 -10.86 -1.62 7.89
C GLN A 88 -9.36 -1.88 7.98
N LEU A 89 -8.53 -0.92 7.55
CA LEU A 89 -7.08 -0.99 7.66
C LEU A 89 -6.66 -0.43 9.02
N ASN A 90 -5.71 -1.10 9.64
CA ASN A 90 -5.07 -0.67 10.87
C ASN A 90 -3.64 -0.21 10.54
N LEU A 91 -3.49 1.07 10.24
CA LEU A 91 -2.21 1.70 9.97
C LEU A 91 -1.78 2.51 11.21
N HIS A 92 -0.54 2.33 11.64
CA HIS A 92 0.04 3.02 12.78
C HIS A 92 0.94 4.16 12.28
N ALA A 93 0.34 5.35 12.15
CA ALA A 93 1.06 6.54 11.80
C ALA A 93 1.83 7.13 12.99
N THR A 94 2.94 7.78 12.71
CA THR A 94 3.74 8.50 13.73
C THR A 94 3.04 9.76 14.20
N ASP A 95 2.47 10.49 13.24
CA ASP A 95 1.76 11.74 13.47
C ASP A 95 0.50 11.79 12.58
N GLY A 96 -0.61 12.27 13.15
CA GLY A 96 -1.87 12.45 12.43
C GLY A 96 -2.55 11.14 12.00
N ASP A 97 -3.48 11.26 11.07
CA ASP A 97 -4.18 10.13 10.49
C ASP A 97 -3.37 9.54 9.32
N PRO A 98 -3.29 8.21 9.22
CA PRO A 98 -2.58 7.57 8.13
C PRO A 98 -3.31 7.80 6.80
N GLU A 99 -2.55 7.99 5.74
CA GLU A 99 -3.08 8.25 4.41
C GLU A 99 -3.06 6.99 3.54
N VAL A 100 -4.12 6.82 2.76
CA VAL A 100 -4.22 5.72 1.80
C VAL A 100 -4.41 6.29 0.41
N TYR A 101 -3.48 5.97 -0.48
CA TYR A 101 -3.46 6.39 -1.86
C TYR A 101 -3.64 5.19 -2.79
N ALA A 102 -4.30 5.41 -3.91
CA ALA A 102 -4.45 4.40 -4.94
C ALA A 102 -4.25 5.00 -6.33
N VAL A 103 -3.54 4.28 -7.17
CA VAL A 103 -3.39 4.59 -8.58
C VAL A 103 -3.60 3.34 -9.42
N THR A 104 -4.50 3.46 -10.40
CA THR A 104 -4.66 2.47 -11.46
C THR A 104 -4.62 3.22 -12.78
N GLY A 105 -3.64 2.91 -13.60
CA GLY A 105 -3.47 3.55 -14.89
C GLY A 105 -4.63 3.24 -15.83
N SER A 106 -5.01 4.19 -16.66
CA SER A 106 -6.13 4.03 -17.60
C SER A 106 -5.92 2.90 -18.62
N ARG A 107 -4.68 2.47 -18.83
CA ARG A 107 -4.29 1.35 -19.70
C ARG A 107 -3.83 0.11 -18.91
N ASP A 108 -3.97 0.14 -17.59
CA ASP A 108 -3.56 -0.97 -16.74
C ASP A 108 -4.61 -2.08 -16.77
N TRP A 109 -4.22 -3.22 -17.33
CA TRP A 109 -5.09 -4.40 -17.47
C TRP A 109 -5.48 -5.04 -16.13
N ILE A 110 -4.76 -4.73 -15.04
CA ILE A 110 -5.00 -5.30 -13.71
C ILE A 110 -6.39 -4.90 -13.19
N SER A 111 -6.88 -3.71 -13.55
CA SER A 111 -8.23 -3.25 -13.20
C SER A 111 -9.33 -4.18 -13.74
N MET A 112 -9.06 -4.84 -14.88
CA MET A 112 -9.97 -5.82 -15.47
C MET A 112 -9.96 -7.14 -14.68
N LEU A 113 -8.86 -7.48 -14.02
CA LEU A 113 -8.76 -8.69 -13.21
C LEU A 113 -9.55 -8.59 -11.90
N GLY A 114 -9.58 -7.42 -11.27
CA GLY A 114 -10.38 -7.19 -10.06
C GLY A 114 -11.85 -7.55 -10.25
N SER A 115 -12.42 -7.18 -11.41
CA SER A 115 -13.79 -7.54 -11.78
C SER A 115 -13.93 -9.00 -12.26
N ALA A 116 -12.92 -9.53 -12.97
CA ALA A 116 -12.95 -10.89 -13.52
C ALA A 116 -12.83 -11.98 -12.43
N PHE A 117 -12.15 -11.69 -11.32
CA PHE A 117 -12.02 -12.61 -10.19
C PHE A 117 -13.13 -12.46 -9.13
N GLY A 118 -14.22 -11.76 -9.47
CA GLY A 118 -15.45 -11.72 -8.66
C GLY A 118 -15.27 -11.19 -7.25
N GLY A 119 -14.33 -10.25 -7.03
CA GLY A 119 -14.09 -9.65 -5.72
C GLY A 119 -13.36 -10.56 -4.72
N HIS A 120 -12.72 -11.63 -5.17
CA HIS A 120 -11.96 -12.54 -4.28
C HIS A 120 -10.82 -11.85 -3.52
N HIS A 121 -10.39 -10.68 -3.96
CA HIS A 121 -9.33 -9.88 -3.33
C HIS A 121 -9.84 -8.63 -2.59
N GLY A 122 -11.14 -8.54 -2.30
CA GLY A 122 -11.75 -7.36 -1.71
C GLY A 122 -12.06 -6.27 -2.74
N ALA A 123 -12.28 -5.03 -2.29
CA ALA A 123 -12.58 -3.92 -3.18
C ALA A 123 -11.33 -3.49 -3.98
N ASP A 124 -11.57 -2.88 -5.14
CA ASP A 124 -10.54 -2.13 -5.86
C ASP A 124 -10.21 -0.87 -5.05
N PRO A 125 -8.96 -0.68 -4.61
CA PRO A 125 -8.60 0.51 -3.83
C PRO A 125 -8.71 1.81 -4.64
N SER A 126 -8.76 1.75 -5.96
CA SER A 126 -9.02 2.91 -6.83
C SER A 126 -10.52 3.18 -7.05
N ASP A 127 -11.42 2.37 -6.51
CA ASP A 127 -12.84 2.70 -6.47
C ASP A 127 -13.11 3.84 -5.48
N ALA A 128 -14.00 4.76 -5.86
CA ALA A 128 -14.37 5.90 -5.00
C ALA A 128 -14.96 5.46 -3.66
N LEU A 129 -15.67 4.32 -3.62
CA LEU A 129 -16.29 3.78 -2.43
C LEU A 129 -15.27 3.17 -1.44
N PHE A 130 -14.06 2.87 -1.89
CA PHE A 130 -13.00 2.40 -1.01
C PHE A 130 -12.49 3.50 -0.07
N GLY A 131 -12.53 4.76 -0.53
CA GLY A 131 -12.17 5.93 0.26
C GLY A 131 -10.69 6.31 0.25
N ALA A 132 -9.86 5.68 -0.58
CA ALA A 132 -8.48 6.13 -0.81
C ALA A 132 -8.44 7.41 -1.64
N GLU A 133 -7.39 8.22 -1.47
CA GLU A 133 -7.08 9.30 -2.40
C GLU A 133 -6.61 8.72 -3.73
N ARG A 134 -7.29 9.09 -4.80
CA ARG A 134 -7.01 8.55 -6.14
C ARG A 134 -6.05 9.44 -6.89
N TRP A 135 -4.99 8.85 -7.41
CA TRP A 135 -4.03 9.54 -8.26
C TRP A 135 -4.26 9.18 -9.73
N PRO A 136 -4.35 10.17 -10.63
CA PRO A 136 -4.46 9.90 -12.05
C PRO A 136 -3.13 9.35 -12.59
N SER A 137 -3.21 8.39 -13.52
CA SER A 137 -2.08 7.91 -14.31
C SER A 137 -2.58 7.36 -15.64
N GLU A 138 -1.79 7.50 -16.69
CA GLU A 138 -2.01 6.89 -17.99
C GLU A 138 -1.15 5.65 -18.23
N SER A 139 -0.47 5.17 -17.18
CA SER A 139 0.39 3.99 -17.25
C SER A 139 -0.37 2.72 -17.63
N ASP A 140 0.34 1.78 -18.20
CA ASP A 140 -0.17 0.44 -18.55
C ASP A 140 -0.05 -0.58 -17.40
N HIS A 141 0.96 -0.59 -16.63
CA HIS A 141 1.25 -1.29 -15.37
C HIS A 141 2.66 -0.94 -14.89
N ASP A 142 3.38 -0.11 -15.64
CA ASP A 142 4.77 0.30 -15.38
C ASP A 142 4.79 1.77 -14.95
N TYR A 143 4.43 2.01 -13.70
CA TYR A 143 4.30 3.34 -13.10
C TYR A 143 5.64 4.09 -13.01
N TRP A 144 6.77 3.38 -13.09
CA TRP A 144 8.11 3.95 -12.94
C TRP A 144 8.53 4.87 -14.10
N LYS A 145 7.78 4.85 -15.19
CA LYS A 145 7.98 5.71 -16.37
C LYS A 145 7.16 7.01 -16.34
N ASP A 146 6.27 7.14 -15.38
CA ASP A 146 5.40 8.32 -15.22
C ASP A 146 6.07 9.32 -14.26
N GLU A 147 6.70 10.36 -14.81
CA GLU A 147 7.39 11.38 -14.02
C GLU A 147 6.44 12.14 -13.09
N SER A 148 5.20 12.37 -13.51
CA SER A 148 4.19 13.06 -12.71
C SER A 148 3.79 12.22 -11.49
N PHE A 149 3.68 10.92 -11.69
CA PHE A 149 3.45 9.96 -10.62
C PHE A 149 4.64 9.91 -9.64
N LEU A 150 5.87 9.81 -10.14
CA LEU A 150 7.07 9.79 -9.29
C LEU A 150 7.21 11.06 -8.45
N LYS A 151 6.86 12.23 -9.01
CA LYS A 151 6.83 13.48 -8.26
C LYS A 151 5.82 13.42 -7.11
N ARG A 152 4.60 12.92 -7.34
CA ARG A 152 3.59 12.74 -6.28
C ARG A 152 4.04 11.76 -5.19
N VAL A 153 4.70 10.67 -5.57
CA VAL A 153 5.31 9.75 -4.58
C VAL A 153 6.30 10.48 -3.68
N GLY A 154 7.16 11.31 -4.28
CA GLY A 154 8.11 12.15 -3.53
C GLY A 154 7.41 13.15 -2.60
N GLU A 155 6.33 13.77 -3.05
CA GLU A 155 5.51 14.70 -2.24
C GLU A 155 4.85 13.95 -1.06
N ALA A 156 4.21 12.81 -1.30
CA ALA A 156 3.58 12.00 -0.27
C ALA A 156 4.60 11.44 0.75
N ALA A 157 5.79 11.07 0.31
CA ALA A 157 6.84 10.59 1.20
C ALA A 157 7.42 11.71 2.11
N ASN A 158 7.30 12.98 1.69
CA ASN A 158 7.80 14.15 2.43
C ASN A 158 6.67 15.00 3.04
N ALA A 159 5.41 14.60 2.94
CA ALA A 159 4.30 15.29 3.59
C ALA A 159 4.52 15.30 5.11
N ARG A 160 4.15 16.44 5.74
CA ARG A 160 4.30 16.66 7.18
C ARG A 160 2.93 16.78 7.82
#